data_f665dda022cd952c895142c3bff61ba0
#
_entry.id   f665dda022cd952c895142c3bff61ba0
#
_cell.length_a   1.000
_cell.length_b   1.000
_cell.length_c   1.000
_cell.angle_alpha   90.00
_cell.angle_beta   90.00
_cell.angle_gamma   90.00
#
_symmetry.space_group_name_H-M   'P 1'
#
loop_
_entity.id
_entity.type
_entity.pdbx_description
1 polymer ?
#
loop_
_entity_poly.entity_id
_entity_poly.type
_entity_poly.pdbx_seq_one_letter_code
_entity_poly.pdbx_strand_id
1 'polypeptide(L)'
;MHLTGSMEVRLKSGTVRFLERKERVHAMSTPQHSQVLILGSGPAGYTAGIYAARANLKPTLVTGMAQGGQLMTTTEVDNWPADVHGVQGPELMQRFLQHAERFNTQMVFDHINEVDLSKRPFTLKGDSGTYTTDALIIATGASAKYLGLPSEEAFMGRGVSGCAT
;
A
#
# COMPACT_ATOMS: atom_id res chain seq x y z
N MET A 1 19.03 31.96 -8.78
CA MET A 1 19.34 32.01 -10.20
C MET A 1 18.32 31.15 -10.91
N HIS A 2 17.24 31.79 -11.42
CA HIS A 2 16.12 31.09 -12.05
C HIS A 2 16.45 30.92 -13.53
N LEU A 3 16.54 29.67 -13.98
CA LEU A 3 16.54 29.34 -15.40
C LEU A 3 15.11 28.95 -15.80
N THR A 4 14.37 29.86 -16.39
CA THR A 4 13.14 29.60 -17.11
C THR A 4 13.51 29.24 -18.54
N GLY A 5 13.47 27.95 -18.88
CA GLY A 5 13.63 27.47 -20.25
C GLY A 5 12.27 27.27 -20.91
N SER A 6 11.91 28.15 -21.85
CA SER A 6 10.79 27.90 -22.76
C SER A 6 11.31 27.17 -24.00
N MET A 7 10.69 26.06 -24.34
CA MET A 7 10.98 25.32 -25.57
C MET A 7 9.99 25.75 -26.67
N GLU A 8 10.50 26.38 -27.73
CA GLU A 8 9.70 26.73 -28.91
C GLU A 8 9.92 25.71 -30.01
N VAL A 9 8.85 25.12 -30.51
CA VAL A 9 8.89 24.27 -31.71
C VAL A 9 8.20 25.02 -32.84
N ARG A 10 8.93 25.29 -33.93
CA ARG A 10 8.44 25.99 -35.12
C ARG A 10 7.99 24.99 -36.17
N LEU A 11 6.71 24.94 -36.46
CA LEU A 11 6.13 24.17 -37.57
C LEU A 11 5.89 25.09 -38.79
N LYS A 12 5.91 24.51 -40.01
CA LYS A 12 5.78 25.26 -41.28
C LYS A 12 4.47 26.07 -41.46
N SER A 13 3.52 26.00 -40.53
CA SER A 13 2.22 26.67 -40.62
C SER A 13 1.75 27.39 -39.35
N GLY A 14 2.64 27.69 -38.40
CA GLY A 14 2.26 28.45 -37.21
C GLY A 14 3.14 28.14 -35.99
N THR A 15 3.21 29.09 -35.06
CA THR A 15 3.91 28.93 -33.79
C THR A 15 2.94 28.44 -32.75
N VAL A 16 3.15 27.24 -32.23
CA VAL A 16 2.40 26.72 -31.08
C VAL A 16 3.20 27.01 -29.81
N ARG A 17 2.66 27.87 -28.94
CA ARG A 17 3.21 28.06 -27.59
C ARG A 17 2.66 26.97 -26.70
N PHE A 18 3.54 26.08 -26.23
CA PHE A 18 3.22 25.23 -25.11
C PHE A 18 3.39 26.05 -23.83
N LEU A 19 2.29 26.30 -23.15
CA LEU A 19 2.34 26.78 -21.78
C LEU A 19 2.90 25.65 -20.92
N GLU A 20 4.08 25.84 -20.37
CA GLU A 20 4.61 24.94 -19.33
C GLU A 20 3.51 24.76 -18.27
N ARG A 21 3.08 23.53 -18.10
CA ARG A 21 2.26 23.17 -16.97
C ARG A 21 3.15 23.39 -15.74
N LYS A 22 2.98 24.52 -15.06
CA LYS A 22 3.58 24.73 -13.74
C LYS A 22 3.36 23.46 -12.95
N GLU A 23 4.45 22.80 -12.55
CA GLU A 23 4.40 21.74 -11.55
C GLU A 23 3.50 22.27 -10.43
N ARG A 24 2.42 21.55 -10.17
CA ARG A 24 1.62 21.83 -8.97
C ARG A 24 2.58 21.61 -7.82
N VAL A 25 3.10 22.68 -7.27
CA VAL A 25 3.63 22.68 -5.91
C VAL A 25 2.58 21.95 -5.10
N HIS A 26 2.95 20.81 -4.52
CA HIS A 26 2.09 19.99 -3.67
C HIS A 26 1.51 20.96 -2.63
N ALA A 27 0.29 21.42 -2.86
CA ALA A 27 -0.43 22.14 -1.83
C ALA A 27 -0.46 21.17 -0.65
N MET A 28 0.11 21.57 0.49
CA MET A 28 0.08 20.79 1.72
C MET A 28 -1.38 20.50 2.01
N SER A 29 -1.84 19.34 1.57
CA SER A 29 -3.20 18.88 1.85
C SER A 29 -3.32 18.75 3.36
N THR A 30 -4.42 19.25 3.91
CA THR A 30 -4.72 19.06 5.34
C THR A 30 -4.55 17.59 5.69
N PRO A 31 -3.81 17.24 6.76
CA PRO A 31 -3.61 15.85 7.13
C PRO A 31 -4.96 15.14 7.31
N GLN A 32 -5.09 13.98 6.70
CA GLN A 32 -6.27 13.15 6.88
C GLN A 32 -6.19 12.44 8.23
N HIS A 33 -7.11 12.76 9.13
CA HIS A 33 -7.16 12.17 10.46
C HIS A 33 -8.10 10.95 10.52
N SER A 34 -7.67 9.90 11.23
CA SER A 34 -8.50 8.75 11.59
C SER A 34 -8.23 8.29 13.01
N GLN A 35 -9.24 7.80 13.72
CA GLN A 35 -9.06 7.26 15.08
C GLN A 35 -8.11 6.07 15.09
N VAL A 36 -8.25 5.18 14.10
CA VAL A 36 -7.40 4.01 13.91
C VAL A 36 -6.88 3.99 12.48
N LEU A 37 -5.58 3.94 12.33
CA LEU A 37 -4.92 3.75 11.04
C LEU A 37 -4.21 2.40 11.04
N ILE A 38 -4.34 1.66 9.95
CA ILE A 38 -3.78 0.34 9.75
C ILE A 38 -2.80 0.41 8.58
N LEU A 39 -1.56 0.00 8.78
CA LEU A 39 -0.56 -0.09 7.73
C LEU A 39 -0.46 -1.52 7.21
N GLY A 40 -0.76 -1.70 5.94
CA GLY A 40 -0.66 -2.96 5.23
C GLY A 40 -2.01 -3.63 4.99
N SER A 41 -2.15 -4.25 3.81
CA SER A 41 -3.36 -4.88 3.29
C SER A 41 -3.25 -6.40 3.14
N GLY A 42 -2.35 -7.01 3.90
CA GLY A 42 -2.33 -8.48 4.05
C GLY A 42 -3.48 -9.00 4.92
N PRO A 43 -3.56 -10.31 5.17
CA PRO A 43 -4.61 -10.91 6.01
C PRO A 43 -4.76 -10.25 7.38
N ALA A 44 -3.64 -9.90 8.02
CA ALA A 44 -3.64 -9.22 9.32
C ALA A 44 -4.25 -7.81 9.24
N GLY A 45 -3.90 -7.03 8.21
CA GLY A 45 -4.42 -5.67 8.03
C GLY A 45 -5.92 -5.66 7.75
N TYR A 46 -6.39 -6.48 6.82
CA TYR A 46 -7.83 -6.60 6.54
C TYR A 46 -8.61 -7.11 7.75
N THR A 47 -8.08 -8.10 8.48
CA THR A 47 -8.70 -8.58 9.72
C THR A 47 -8.83 -7.46 10.74
N ALA A 48 -7.76 -6.68 10.96
CA ALA A 48 -7.78 -5.53 11.86
C ALA A 48 -8.82 -4.49 11.41
N GLY A 49 -8.91 -4.20 10.10
CA GLY A 49 -9.89 -3.30 9.52
C GLY A 49 -11.33 -3.73 9.77
N ILE A 50 -11.63 -5.01 9.54
CA ILE A 50 -12.95 -5.59 9.78
C ILE A 50 -13.37 -5.41 11.26
N TYR A 51 -12.50 -5.78 12.19
CA TYR A 51 -12.84 -5.72 13.61
C TYR A 51 -12.91 -4.29 14.16
N ALA A 52 -12.00 -3.40 13.73
CA ALA A 52 -12.06 -1.99 14.09
C ALA A 52 -13.34 -1.31 13.54
N ALA A 53 -13.71 -1.62 12.29
CA ALA A 53 -14.94 -1.10 11.69
C ALA A 53 -16.20 -1.62 12.41
N ARG A 54 -16.26 -2.90 12.78
CA ARG A 54 -17.33 -3.46 13.59
C ARG A 54 -17.45 -2.84 14.98
N ALA A 55 -16.34 -2.36 15.53
CA ALA A 55 -16.30 -1.59 16.77
C ALA A 55 -16.66 -0.11 16.56
N ASN A 56 -17.09 0.27 15.36
CA ASN A 56 -17.45 1.65 14.97
C ASN A 56 -16.30 2.66 15.10
N LEU A 57 -15.06 2.22 14.92
CA LEU A 57 -13.85 3.07 15.01
C LEU A 57 -13.50 3.75 13.67
N LYS A 58 -14.26 3.50 12.60
CA LYS A 58 -14.06 4.07 11.26
C LYS A 58 -12.59 4.01 10.83
N PRO A 59 -12.00 2.81 10.74
CA PRO A 59 -10.57 2.67 10.46
C PRO A 59 -10.22 3.09 9.04
N THR A 60 -9.03 3.67 8.88
CA THR A 60 -8.36 3.86 7.60
C THR A 60 -7.27 2.80 7.45
N LEU A 61 -7.27 2.08 6.33
CA LEU A 61 -6.25 1.10 5.99
C LEU A 61 -5.43 1.61 4.80
N VAL A 62 -4.14 1.81 5.00
CA VAL A 62 -3.19 2.16 3.95
C VAL A 62 -2.58 0.88 3.38
N THR A 63 -2.79 0.64 2.09
CA THR A 63 -2.52 -0.66 1.46
C THR A 63 -1.04 -0.96 1.28
N GLY A 64 -0.20 0.07 1.14
CA GLY A 64 1.16 -0.07 0.64
C GLY A 64 1.20 -0.30 -0.88
N MET A 65 2.40 -0.56 -1.40
CA MET A 65 2.64 -0.78 -2.84
C MET A 65 2.08 -2.11 -3.35
N ALA A 66 2.03 -3.14 -2.48
CA ALA A 66 1.58 -4.49 -2.83
C ALA A 66 0.28 -4.80 -2.09
N GLN A 67 -0.86 -4.34 -2.64
CA GLN A 67 -2.17 -4.63 -2.08
C GLN A 67 -2.42 -6.15 -2.01
N GLY A 68 -2.89 -6.64 -0.86
CA GLY A 68 -3.11 -8.06 -0.60
C GLY A 68 -1.89 -8.80 -0.06
N GLY A 69 -0.71 -8.17 -0.14
CA GLY A 69 0.54 -8.72 0.41
C GLY A 69 1.01 -10.00 -0.29
N GLN A 70 1.76 -10.84 0.42
CA GLN A 70 2.43 -12.00 -0.15
C GLN A 70 1.47 -13.08 -0.71
N LEU A 71 0.27 -13.18 -0.19
CA LEU A 71 -0.72 -14.15 -0.70
C LEU A 71 -1.15 -13.86 -2.14
N MET A 72 -0.95 -12.65 -2.65
CA MET A 72 -1.22 -12.33 -4.06
C MET A 72 -0.31 -13.09 -5.05
N THR A 73 0.83 -13.59 -4.58
CA THR A 73 1.79 -14.38 -5.38
C THR A 73 1.80 -15.86 -4.99
N THR A 74 0.99 -16.27 -4.00
CA THR A 74 0.86 -17.66 -3.55
C THR A 74 -0.24 -18.34 -4.36
N THR A 75 0.05 -19.53 -4.88
CA THR A 75 -0.92 -20.29 -5.64
C THR A 75 -1.95 -20.93 -4.70
N GLU A 76 -1.57 -21.96 -3.98
CA GLU A 76 -2.47 -22.74 -3.13
C GLU A 76 -2.23 -22.42 -1.65
N VAL A 77 -3.31 -22.21 -0.93
CA VAL A 77 -3.34 -21.94 0.52
C VAL A 77 -4.19 -23.01 1.18
N ASP A 78 -3.54 -24.03 1.74
CA ASP A 78 -4.20 -25.17 2.37
C ASP A 78 -4.46 -24.98 3.86
N ASN A 79 -3.77 -24.02 4.46
CA ASN A 79 -3.80 -23.79 5.90
C ASN A 79 -4.72 -22.66 6.34
N TRP A 80 -5.59 -22.18 5.43
CA TRP A 80 -6.61 -21.19 5.82
C TRP A 80 -7.84 -21.91 6.37
N PRO A 81 -8.23 -21.66 7.64
CA PRO A 81 -9.38 -22.34 8.25
C PRO A 81 -10.68 -22.07 7.48
N ALA A 82 -11.50 -23.10 7.36
CA ALA A 82 -12.79 -23.16 6.68
C ALA A 82 -12.73 -23.25 5.13
N ASP A 83 -11.59 -23.21 4.52
CA ASP A 83 -11.41 -23.57 3.10
C ASP A 83 -10.88 -25.00 2.99
N VAL A 84 -11.78 -25.99 3.16
CA VAL A 84 -11.45 -27.41 3.28
C VAL A 84 -10.80 -28.07 2.05
N HIS A 85 -10.87 -27.40 0.91
CA HIS A 85 -10.29 -27.85 -0.36
C HIS A 85 -9.12 -26.96 -0.81
N GLY A 86 -8.59 -26.13 0.11
CA GLY A 86 -7.64 -25.07 -0.24
C GLY A 86 -8.29 -23.91 -1.00
N VAL A 87 -7.55 -22.83 -1.15
CA VAL A 87 -7.99 -21.66 -1.89
C VAL A 87 -6.80 -21.00 -2.57
N GLN A 88 -6.99 -20.40 -3.74
CA GLN A 88 -5.94 -19.61 -4.37
C GLN A 88 -5.69 -18.33 -3.59
N GLY A 89 -4.40 -17.97 -3.38
CA GLY A 89 -4.02 -16.81 -2.59
C GLY A 89 -4.70 -15.51 -3.05
N PRO A 90 -4.69 -15.15 -4.34
CA PRO A 90 -5.39 -13.96 -4.84
C PRO A 90 -6.90 -13.97 -4.58
N GLU A 91 -7.56 -15.14 -4.72
CA GLU A 91 -8.98 -15.28 -4.43
C GLU A 91 -9.26 -15.04 -2.95
N LEU A 92 -8.47 -15.64 -2.08
CA LEU A 92 -8.58 -15.43 -0.63
C LEU A 92 -8.44 -13.95 -0.29
N MET A 93 -7.45 -13.26 -0.85
CA MET A 93 -7.24 -11.84 -0.58
C MET A 93 -8.35 -10.95 -1.13
N GLN A 94 -8.97 -11.32 -2.25
CA GLN A 94 -10.14 -10.64 -2.77
C GLN A 94 -11.35 -10.77 -1.80
N ARG A 95 -11.54 -11.95 -1.20
CA ARG A 95 -12.57 -12.17 -0.18
C ARG A 95 -12.32 -11.34 1.08
N PHE A 96 -11.06 -11.19 1.51
CA PHE A 96 -10.68 -10.30 2.61
C PHE A 96 -11.00 -8.84 2.32
N LEU A 97 -10.63 -8.36 1.13
CA LEU A 97 -10.91 -6.99 0.68
C LEU A 97 -12.42 -6.70 0.74
N GLN A 98 -13.21 -7.53 0.08
CA GLN A 98 -14.68 -7.39 0.05
C GLN A 98 -15.29 -7.42 1.45
N HIS A 99 -14.73 -8.24 2.35
CA HIS A 99 -15.20 -8.30 3.72
C HIS A 99 -14.88 -7.01 4.50
N ALA A 100 -13.71 -6.42 4.30
CA ALA A 100 -13.33 -5.15 4.91
C ALA A 100 -14.19 -3.99 4.36
N GLU A 101 -14.42 -3.95 3.04
CA GLU A 101 -15.28 -2.97 2.38
C GLU A 101 -16.75 -3.06 2.86
N ARG A 102 -17.26 -4.26 3.07
CA ARG A 102 -18.62 -4.48 3.61
C ARG A 102 -18.86 -3.77 4.94
N PHE A 103 -17.81 -3.63 5.77
CA PHE A 103 -17.88 -2.91 7.04
C PHE A 103 -17.41 -1.45 6.94
N ASN A 104 -17.25 -0.93 5.72
CA ASN A 104 -16.82 0.46 5.47
C ASN A 104 -15.44 0.79 6.04
N THR A 105 -14.50 -0.16 6.03
CA THR A 105 -13.08 0.15 6.22
C THR A 105 -12.63 1.05 5.07
N GLN A 106 -12.13 2.25 5.38
CA GLN A 106 -11.64 3.16 4.35
C GLN A 106 -10.30 2.68 3.80
N MET A 107 -10.25 2.36 2.49
CA MET A 107 -9.03 1.97 1.82
C MET A 107 -8.31 3.19 1.24
N VAL A 108 -7.00 3.28 1.46
CA VAL A 108 -6.13 4.32 0.90
C VAL A 108 -4.95 3.65 0.21
N PHE A 109 -4.82 3.93 -1.09
CA PHE A 109 -3.71 3.43 -1.91
C PHE A 109 -2.55 4.42 -1.81
N ASP A 110 -1.67 4.17 -0.86
CA ASP A 110 -0.50 5.00 -0.62
C ASP A 110 0.64 4.17 -0.02
N HIS A 111 1.86 4.69 -0.12
CA HIS A 111 3.05 4.11 0.50
C HIS A 111 3.57 5.05 1.57
N ILE A 112 3.64 4.57 2.82
CA ILE A 112 4.13 5.37 3.94
C ILE A 112 5.65 5.26 4.01
N ASN A 113 6.30 6.41 3.97
CA ASN A 113 7.77 6.55 3.98
C ASN A 113 8.31 6.94 5.35
N GLU A 114 7.51 7.63 6.15
CA GLU A 114 7.94 8.18 7.45
C GLU A 114 6.80 8.06 8.46
N VAL A 115 7.16 7.68 9.69
CA VAL A 115 6.22 7.57 10.81
C VAL A 115 6.80 8.27 12.03
N ASP A 116 6.08 9.24 12.58
CA ASP A 116 6.43 9.90 13.85
C ASP A 116 5.49 9.42 14.96
N LEU A 117 6.05 8.65 15.89
CA LEU A 117 5.35 8.10 17.06
C LEU A 117 5.68 8.86 18.35
N SER A 118 6.42 9.96 18.28
CA SER A 118 6.90 10.71 19.46
C SER A 118 5.77 11.37 20.26
N LYS A 119 4.66 11.68 19.60
CA LYS A 119 3.49 12.35 20.20
C LYS A 119 2.21 11.89 19.53
N ARG A 120 1.09 12.04 20.22
CA ARG A 120 -0.26 11.83 19.65
C ARG A 120 -0.92 13.15 19.26
N PRO A 121 -1.71 13.16 18.17
CA PRO A 121 -1.90 12.07 17.22
C PRO A 121 -0.59 11.71 16.51
N PHE A 122 -0.37 10.41 16.24
CA PHE A 122 0.76 9.96 15.44
C PHE A 122 0.68 10.51 14.04
N THR A 123 1.83 10.81 13.43
CA THR A 123 1.89 11.38 12.08
C THR A 123 2.59 10.40 11.13
N LEU A 124 1.98 10.18 9.96
CA LEU A 124 2.51 9.35 8.91
C LEU A 124 2.59 10.14 7.62
N LYS A 125 3.70 10.05 6.90
CA LYS A 125 3.86 10.69 5.59
C LYS A 125 3.95 9.64 4.52
N GLY A 126 3.07 9.73 3.55
CA GLY A 126 3.03 8.91 2.35
C GLY A 126 3.44 9.68 1.10
N ASP A 127 3.48 8.98 -0.02
CA ASP A 127 3.76 9.56 -1.34
C ASP A 127 2.65 10.54 -1.78
N SER A 128 1.40 10.23 -1.39
CA SER A 128 0.22 10.97 -1.81
C SER A 128 -0.27 11.99 -0.77
N GLY A 129 0.10 11.83 0.51
CA GLY A 129 -0.40 12.72 1.56
C GLY A 129 0.17 12.49 2.94
N THR A 130 -0.36 13.26 3.88
CA THR A 130 -0.03 13.13 5.31
C THR A 130 -1.26 12.65 6.06
N TYR A 131 -1.05 11.71 6.96
CA TYR A 131 -2.09 11.10 7.77
C TYR A 131 -1.78 11.31 9.25
N THR A 132 -2.84 11.45 10.05
CA THR A 132 -2.72 11.46 11.52
C THR A 132 -3.66 10.45 12.14
N THR A 133 -3.25 9.85 13.27
CA THR A 133 -4.08 8.85 13.94
C THR A 133 -3.85 8.82 15.45
N ASP A 134 -4.89 8.47 16.19
CA ASP A 134 -4.80 8.27 17.65
C ASP A 134 -4.20 6.90 17.99
N ALA A 135 -4.49 5.88 17.16
CA ALA A 135 -3.96 4.54 17.31
C ALA A 135 -3.47 3.99 15.96
N LEU A 136 -2.31 3.35 15.97
CA LEU A 136 -1.68 2.76 14.79
C LEU A 136 -1.57 1.25 14.95
N ILE A 137 -2.01 0.52 13.92
CA ILE A 137 -1.79 -0.92 13.78
C ILE A 137 -0.80 -1.15 12.65
N ILE A 138 0.33 -1.79 12.94
CA ILE A 138 1.36 -2.13 11.96
C ILE A 138 1.15 -3.57 11.52
N ALA A 139 0.75 -3.76 10.26
CA ALA A 139 0.45 -5.04 9.63
C ALA A 139 1.17 -5.18 8.28
N THR A 140 2.41 -4.67 8.22
CA THR A 140 3.19 -4.55 6.98
C THR A 140 3.76 -5.87 6.47
N GLY A 141 3.62 -6.95 7.22
CA GLY A 141 4.15 -8.26 6.87
C GLY A 141 5.67 -8.35 6.93
N ALA A 142 6.22 -9.29 6.20
CA ALA A 142 7.65 -9.51 6.07
C ALA A 142 8.00 -9.95 4.65
N SER A 143 9.24 -9.73 4.24
CA SER A 143 9.80 -10.24 3.01
C SER A 143 10.92 -11.24 3.32
N ALA A 144 11.04 -12.29 2.51
CA ALA A 144 12.15 -13.22 2.61
C ALA A 144 13.48 -12.48 2.41
N LYS A 145 14.47 -12.80 3.25
CA LYS A 145 15.84 -12.32 3.09
C LYS A 145 16.65 -13.40 2.40
N TYR A 146 17.21 -13.04 1.27
CA TYR A 146 18.13 -13.88 0.50
C TYR A 146 19.58 -13.47 0.76
N LEU A 147 20.53 -14.30 0.36
CA LEU A 147 21.97 -14.04 0.51
C LEU A 147 22.48 -13.00 -0.48
N GLY A 148 21.74 -12.71 -1.55
CA GLY A 148 22.10 -11.79 -2.61
C GLY A 148 23.02 -12.42 -3.66
N LEU A 149 22.99 -13.73 -3.80
CA LEU A 149 23.78 -14.44 -4.81
C LEU A 149 23.05 -14.43 -6.17
N PRO A 150 23.76 -14.23 -7.30
CA PRO A 150 23.13 -14.27 -8.63
C PRO A 150 22.41 -15.58 -8.94
N SER A 151 22.83 -16.70 -8.33
CA SER A 151 22.19 -18.02 -8.46
C SER A 151 20.83 -18.11 -7.76
N GLU A 152 20.53 -17.27 -6.77
CA GLU A 152 19.25 -17.31 -6.06
C GLU A 152 18.10 -16.97 -6.99
N GLU A 153 18.24 -15.93 -7.79
CA GLU A 153 17.23 -15.54 -8.77
C GLU A 153 17.01 -16.62 -9.83
N ALA A 154 18.12 -17.20 -10.34
CA ALA A 154 18.09 -18.23 -11.36
C ALA A 154 17.40 -19.55 -10.91
N PHE A 155 17.49 -19.87 -9.60
CA PHE A 155 16.97 -21.12 -9.03
C PHE A 155 15.76 -20.90 -8.09
N MET A 156 15.18 -19.70 -8.07
CA MET A 156 13.99 -19.44 -7.26
C MET A 156 12.83 -20.34 -7.70
N GLY A 157 12.23 -21.04 -6.74
CA GLY A 157 11.22 -22.06 -6.99
C GLY A 157 11.75 -23.36 -7.62
N ARG A 158 13.08 -23.46 -7.77
CA ARG A 158 13.76 -24.64 -8.35
C ARG A 158 14.94 -25.09 -7.48
N GLY A 159 14.75 -25.09 -6.17
CA GLY A 159 15.77 -25.44 -5.18
C GLY A 159 16.19 -24.27 -4.28
N VAL A 160 15.81 -23.04 -4.61
CA VAL A 160 15.93 -21.88 -3.72
C VAL A 160 14.53 -21.41 -3.36
N SER A 161 14.23 -21.39 -2.07
CA SER A 161 12.94 -20.93 -1.54
C SER A 161 13.14 -20.14 -0.25
N GLY A 162 12.34 -19.10 -0.04
CA GLY A 162 12.27 -18.36 1.21
C GLY A 162 11.40 -19.01 2.28
N CYS A 163 10.65 -20.06 1.92
CA CYS A 163 9.80 -20.82 2.84
C CYS A 163 9.99 -22.33 2.63
N ALA A 164 9.74 -23.08 3.69
CA ALA A 164 9.61 -24.54 3.61
C ALA A 164 8.17 -24.86 3.18
N THR A 165 7.99 -25.26 1.95
CA THR A 165 6.72 -25.72 1.37
C THR A 165 6.89 -27.16 0.90
#